data_e5eaeabfc8189f7000ba9598af07b895
#
_entry.id   e5eaeabfc8189f7000ba9598af07b895
#
_cell.length_a   1.000
_cell.length_b   1.000
_cell.length_c   1.000
_cell.angle_alpha   90.00
_cell.angle_beta   90.00
_cell.angle_gamma   90.00
#
_symmetry.space_group_name_H-M   'P 1'
#
loop_
_entity.id
_entity.type
_entity.pdbx_description
1 polymer ?
#
loop_
_entity_poly.entity_id
_entity_poly.type
_entity_poly.pdbx_seq_one_letter_code
_entity_poly.pdbx_strand_id
1 'polypeptide(L)'
;MGIVVNLESRKNQSPSLDLMVNITNKDLLKVNELIVSYMNSPVNLIPQIAGHIVAAGGKRIRPMMTLTAARLCGYRGKRHIALAACVEFIHTATLLHDDVVDESGLRRGLASANVVWGNQASVLVGDFLFSRAFELMVDDGSLDVLRVLSSASSVIAEGEVQQLTTSNNTETGETAYMEVIRSKTAQLFSAACRIGALVADRPKVEEDALETYGMNLGITFQLIDDTLDYSAKQATLGKSIGDDFRDGKITLPVILAFRRGNDKERTFWKRTLEELEQTEDDLAYAIELMGKHGALEDAVKRAHHYGAIARDAMGIFEDGPEKKALIDAIDFCIDRAY
;
A
#
# COMPACT_ATOMS: atom_id res chain seq x y z
N MET A 1 4.20 24.61 -44.95
CA MET A 1 5.31 24.45 -44.02
C MET A 1 4.80 23.58 -42.87
N GLY A 2 5.17 22.32 -42.83
CA GLY A 2 4.82 21.43 -41.76
C GLY A 2 5.69 21.69 -40.53
N ILE A 3 5.07 21.84 -39.37
CA ILE A 3 5.76 21.92 -38.08
C ILE A 3 6.20 20.51 -37.73
N VAL A 4 7.50 20.22 -37.83
CA VAL A 4 8.10 19.00 -37.30
C VAL A 4 8.18 19.17 -35.79
N VAL A 5 7.31 18.55 -35.03
CA VAL A 5 7.43 18.46 -33.58
C VAL A 5 8.52 17.44 -33.26
N ASN A 6 9.67 17.96 -32.77
CA ASN A 6 10.79 17.12 -32.36
C ASN A 6 10.42 16.37 -31.06
N LEU A 7 10.19 15.06 -31.17
CA LEU A 7 9.83 14.15 -30.07
C LEU A 7 11.04 13.66 -29.23
N GLU A 8 12.24 14.17 -29.50
CA GLU A 8 13.49 13.63 -28.92
C GLU A 8 14.01 14.30 -27.65
N SER A 9 13.21 14.99 -26.85
CA SER A 9 13.70 15.58 -25.60
C SER A 9 12.89 15.25 -24.34
N ARG A 10 12.29 14.06 -24.25
CA ARG A 10 12.01 13.47 -22.94
C ARG A 10 13.26 12.67 -22.53
N LYS A 11 14.24 13.33 -21.88
CA LYS A 11 15.22 12.64 -21.07
C LYS A 11 14.46 11.73 -20.13
N ASN A 12 14.74 10.41 -20.21
CA ASN A 12 14.28 9.39 -19.29
C ASN A 12 14.75 9.74 -17.85
N GLN A 13 14.02 10.61 -17.18
CA GLN A 13 14.08 10.63 -15.72
C GLN A 13 13.20 9.47 -15.27
N SER A 14 13.78 8.52 -14.53
CA SER A 14 13.01 7.45 -13.89
C SER A 14 11.87 8.08 -13.11
N PRO A 15 10.65 7.53 -13.18
CA PRO A 15 9.52 8.04 -12.41
C PRO A 15 9.87 8.15 -10.94
N SER A 16 9.54 9.29 -10.33
CA SER A 16 9.88 9.56 -8.94
C SER A 16 8.71 10.25 -8.23
N LEU A 17 8.71 10.18 -6.91
CA LEU A 17 7.76 10.90 -6.06
C LEU A 17 8.21 12.34 -5.77
N ASP A 18 9.31 12.82 -6.37
CA ASP A 18 9.93 14.11 -6.02
C ASP A 18 8.97 15.28 -6.18
N LEU A 19 8.15 15.28 -7.23
CA LEU A 19 7.16 16.33 -7.42
C LEU A 19 6.13 16.34 -6.29
N MET A 20 5.63 15.17 -5.90
CA MET A 20 4.68 15.03 -4.80
C MET A 20 5.30 15.46 -3.47
N VAL A 21 6.53 15.02 -3.19
CA VAL A 21 7.31 15.43 -2.01
C VAL A 21 7.47 16.95 -1.99
N ASN A 22 7.88 17.57 -3.10
CA ASN A 22 8.10 19.03 -3.20
C ASN A 22 6.80 19.80 -2.93
N ILE A 23 5.67 19.37 -3.52
CA ILE A 23 4.38 20.01 -3.33
C ILE A 23 3.91 19.89 -1.86
N THR A 24 4.12 18.76 -1.23
CA THR A 24 3.56 18.45 0.10
C THR A 24 4.51 18.74 1.26
N ASN A 25 5.79 19.01 1.01
CA ASN A 25 6.87 19.05 2.02
C ASN A 25 6.51 19.88 3.27
N LYS A 26 6.01 21.11 3.09
CA LYS A 26 5.67 22.00 4.22
C LYS A 26 4.55 21.43 5.11
N ASP A 27 3.55 20.77 4.52
CA ASP A 27 2.45 20.18 5.25
C ASP A 27 2.83 18.81 5.81
N LEU A 28 3.68 18.06 5.10
CA LEU A 28 4.22 16.79 5.57
C LEU A 28 5.08 16.94 6.85
N LEU A 29 5.84 18.04 6.97
CA LEU A 29 6.55 18.38 8.21
C LEU A 29 5.56 18.55 9.38
N LYS A 30 4.46 19.28 9.17
CA LYS A 30 3.41 19.43 10.20
C LYS A 30 2.69 18.12 10.51
N VAL A 31 2.47 17.25 9.50
CA VAL A 31 1.93 15.90 9.72
C VAL A 31 2.86 15.12 10.65
N ASN A 32 4.17 15.13 10.40
CA ASN A 32 5.14 14.44 11.25
C ASN A 32 5.20 15.01 12.68
N GLU A 33 5.15 16.34 12.82
CA GLU A 33 5.07 17.00 14.15
C GLU A 33 3.81 16.56 14.90
N LEU A 34 2.67 16.51 14.21
CA LEU A 34 1.41 16.07 14.77
C LEU A 34 1.45 14.60 15.20
N ILE A 35 1.98 13.71 14.33
CA ILE A 35 2.18 12.30 14.64
C ILE A 35 2.99 12.16 15.93
N VAL A 36 4.14 12.82 16.04
CA VAL A 36 4.99 12.76 17.22
C VAL A 36 4.24 13.27 18.47
N SER A 37 3.46 14.36 18.36
CA SER A 37 2.71 14.90 19.48
C SER A 37 1.61 13.96 19.99
N TYR A 38 0.90 13.27 19.09
CA TYR A 38 -0.17 12.31 19.44
C TYR A 38 0.36 10.96 19.94
N MET A 39 1.64 10.66 19.69
CA MET A 39 2.30 9.48 20.26
C MET A 39 2.72 9.68 21.73
N ASN A 40 2.68 10.90 22.26
CA ASN A 40 2.98 11.16 23.66
C ASN A 40 1.98 10.47 24.59
N SER A 41 2.51 9.82 25.62
CA SER A 41 1.73 9.12 26.64
C SER A 41 2.50 9.13 27.97
N PRO A 42 1.82 9.16 29.14
CA PRO A 42 2.46 8.93 30.41
C PRO A 42 2.97 7.49 30.58
N VAL A 43 2.53 6.57 29.72
CA VAL A 43 3.01 5.18 29.67
C VAL A 43 4.22 5.11 28.73
N ASN A 44 5.44 5.09 29.28
CA ASN A 44 6.70 5.22 28.52
C ASN A 44 6.87 4.19 27.38
N LEU A 45 6.26 3.02 27.47
CA LEU A 45 6.36 1.98 26.46
C LEU A 45 5.70 2.41 25.13
N ILE A 46 4.63 3.21 25.19
CA ILE A 46 3.89 3.65 23.99
C ILE A 46 4.78 4.49 23.06
N PRO A 47 5.39 5.62 23.52
CA PRO A 47 6.25 6.41 22.63
C PRO A 47 7.50 5.66 22.18
N GLN A 48 8.00 4.67 22.94
CA GLN A 48 9.13 3.84 22.52
C GLN A 48 8.79 2.97 21.31
N ILE A 49 7.68 2.22 21.37
CA ILE A 49 7.25 1.32 20.26
C ILE A 49 6.78 2.15 19.07
N ALA A 50 5.94 3.18 19.30
CA ALA A 50 5.47 4.05 18.23
C ALA A 50 6.64 4.79 17.55
N GLY A 51 7.62 5.25 18.34
CA GLY A 51 8.86 5.85 17.82
C GLY A 51 9.70 4.88 16.99
N HIS A 52 9.81 3.62 17.40
CA HIS A 52 10.54 2.59 16.69
C HIS A 52 9.97 2.35 15.28
N ILE A 53 8.64 2.17 15.17
CA ILE A 53 8.01 1.92 13.86
C ILE A 53 8.04 3.16 12.96
N VAL A 54 7.94 4.36 13.54
CA VAL A 54 8.11 5.61 12.79
C VAL A 54 9.56 5.79 12.33
N ALA A 55 10.55 5.45 13.18
CA ALA A 55 11.97 5.52 12.86
C ALA A 55 12.40 4.47 11.82
N ALA A 56 11.72 3.34 11.73
CA ALA A 56 11.92 2.36 10.65
C ALA A 56 11.66 2.98 9.26
N GLY A 57 11.18 4.21 9.21
CA GLY A 57 11.02 5.00 8.00
C GLY A 57 9.75 4.63 7.20
N GLY A 58 9.67 5.16 6.02
CA GLY A 58 8.58 4.96 5.08
C GLY A 58 8.45 6.17 4.17
N LYS A 59 7.99 5.95 2.96
CA LYS A 59 7.84 7.02 1.95
C LYS A 59 6.67 7.97 2.25
N ARG A 60 5.89 7.73 3.30
CA ARG A 60 4.69 8.53 3.66
C ARG A 60 3.74 8.74 2.48
N ILE A 61 3.60 7.74 1.61
CA ILE A 61 2.81 7.86 0.37
C ILE A 61 1.35 8.20 0.69
N ARG A 62 0.72 7.50 1.64
CA ARG A 62 -0.69 7.72 1.98
C ARG A 62 -0.96 9.13 2.54
N PRO A 63 -0.20 9.66 3.52
CA PRO A 63 -0.28 11.07 3.89
C PRO A 63 -0.10 12.04 2.71
N MET A 64 0.91 11.82 1.87
CA MET A 64 1.15 12.66 0.69
C MET A 64 0.00 12.62 -0.31
N MET A 65 -0.68 11.46 -0.47
CA MET A 65 -1.89 11.35 -1.28
C MET A 65 -3.01 12.25 -0.75
N THR A 66 -3.29 12.19 0.56
CA THR A 66 -4.30 13.07 1.19
C THR A 66 -3.97 14.54 0.98
N LEU A 67 -2.71 14.93 1.20
CA LEU A 67 -2.25 16.31 1.04
C LEU A 67 -2.34 16.77 -0.42
N THR A 68 -1.91 15.93 -1.36
CA THR A 68 -1.92 16.27 -2.80
C THR A 68 -3.35 16.33 -3.35
N ALA A 69 -4.22 15.38 -2.97
CA ALA A 69 -5.63 15.38 -3.37
C ALA A 69 -6.37 16.62 -2.85
N ALA A 70 -6.15 17.02 -1.59
CA ALA A 70 -6.72 18.24 -1.05
C ALA A 70 -6.26 19.49 -1.83
N ARG A 71 -4.98 19.56 -2.18
CA ARG A 71 -4.42 20.68 -2.97
C ARG A 71 -4.95 20.69 -4.40
N LEU A 72 -5.05 19.53 -5.04
CA LEU A 72 -5.67 19.37 -6.37
C LEU A 72 -7.10 19.95 -6.37
N CYS A 73 -7.84 19.70 -5.31
CA CYS A 73 -9.18 20.25 -5.09
C CYS A 73 -9.19 21.73 -4.67
N GLY A 74 -8.06 22.41 -4.67
CA GLY A 74 -7.97 23.83 -4.33
C GLY A 74 -8.07 24.15 -2.84
N TYR A 75 -7.99 23.15 -1.94
CA TYR A 75 -8.09 23.36 -0.50
C TYR A 75 -6.95 24.22 0.06
N ARG A 76 -7.29 25.19 0.90
CA ARG A 76 -6.33 26.14 1.52
C ARG A 76 -6.40 26.15 3.05
N GLY A 77 -7.22 25.28 3.66
CA GLY A 77 -7.36 25.15 5.10
C GLY A 77 -6.25 24.31 5.74
N LYS A 78 -6.53 23.77 6.95
CA LYS A 78 -5.55 22.99 7.73
C LYS A 78 -6.02 21.55 8.05
N ARG A 79 -7.30 21.22 7.86
CA ARG A 79 -7.89 19.92 8.21
C ARG A 79 -7.15 18.75 7.56
N HIS A 80 -6.71 18.90 6.30
CA HIS A 80 -5.99 17.87 5.55
C HIS A 80 -4.70 17.39 6.24
N ILE A 81 -4.08 18.21 7.11
CA ILE A 81 -2.87 17.85 7.87
C ILE A 81 -3.21 16.81 8.94
N ALA A 82 -4.23 17.07 9.75
CA ALA A 82 -4.69 16.16 10.79
C ALA A 82 -5.21 14.84 10.19
N LEU A 83 -5.93 14.92 9.08
CA LEU A 83 -6.46 13.75 8.39
C LEU A 83 -5.37 12.92 7.68
N ALA A 84 -4.32 13.55 7.17
CA ALA A 84 -3.14 12.85 6.67
C ALA A 84 -2.40 12.10 7.80
N ALA A 85 -2.32 12.70 9.00
CA ALA A 85 -1.80 12.02 10.20
C ALA A 85 -2.71 10.86 10.63
N CYS A 86 -4.04 11.05 10.57
CA CYS A 86 -5.02 10.01 10.87
C CYS A 86 -4.84 8.79 9.95
N VAL A 87 -4.72 8.99 8.65
CA VAL A 87 -4.45 7.93 7.67
C VAL A 87 -3.15 7.18 7.99
N GLU A 88 -2.10 7.89 8.41
CA GLU A 88 -0.83 7.26 8.78
C GLU A 88 -0.93 6.50 10.10
N PHE A 89 -1.73 6.96 11.07
CA PHE A 89 -1.99 6.21 12.30
C PHE A 89 -2.73 4.90 12.04
N ILE A 90 -3.77 4.92 11.20
CA ILE A 90 -4.47 3.70 10.78
C ILE A 90 -3.46 2.74 10.15
N HIS A 91 -2.67 3.21 9.18
CA HIS A 91 -1.66 2.38 8.53
C HIS A 91 -0.61 1.83 9.50
N THR A 92 -0.12 2.65 10.43
CA THR A 92 0.90 2.23 11.39
C THR A 92 0.35 1.22 12.39
N ALA A 93 -0.90 1.38 12.83
CA ALA A 93 -1.59 0.44 13.68
C ALA A 93 -1.74 -0.93 12.99
N THR A 94 -2.18 -0.96 11.73
CA THR A 94 -2.28 -2.21 10.97
C THR A 94 -0.92 -2.89 10.82
N LEU A 95 0.17 -2.14 10.57
CA LEU A 95 1.51 -2.73 10.51
C LEU A 95 1.94 -3.40 11.82
N LEU A 96 1.61 -2.80 12.99
CA LEU A 96 1.92 -3.41 14.30
C LEU A 96 1.12 -4.68 14.55
N HIS A 97 -0.11 -4.75 14.07
CA HIS A 97 -0.96 -5.95 14.17
C HIS A 97 -0.50 -7.01 13.18
N ASP A 98 -0.23 -6.64 11.93
CA ASP A 98 0.25 -7.55 10.88
C ASP A 98 1.55 -8.24 11.28
N ASP A 99 2.51 -7.50 11.86
CA ASP A 99 3.77 -8.08 12.31
C ASP A 99 3.57 -9.20 13.35
N VAL A 100 2.48 -9.13 14.14
CA VAL A 100 2.12 -10.19 15.10
C VAL A 100 1.41 -11.34 14.40
N VAL A 101 0.46 -11.05 13.52
CA VAL A 101 -0.33 -12.06 12.80
C VAL A 101 0.54 -12.86 11.84
N ASP A 102 1.44 -12.19 11.13
CA ASP A 102 2.38 -12.78 10.16
C ASP A 102 3.67 -13.31 10.83
N GLU A 103 3.80 -13.24 12.17
CA GLU A 103 5.01 -13.62 12.92
C GLU A 103 6.29 -12.98 12.35
N SER A 104 6.19 -11.76 11.82
CA SER A 104 7.27 -11.09 11.11
C SER A 104 8.44 -10.77 12.02
N GLY A 105 9.66 -11.23 11.65
CA GLY A 105 10.88 -10.95 12.39
C GLY A 105 11.49 -9.57 12.09
N LEU A 106 11.25 -9.03 10.90
CA LEU A 106 11.84 -7.79 10.41
C LEU A 106 10.80 -6.87 9.78
N ARG A 107 10.93 -5.58 10.03
CA ARG A 107 10.16 -4.52 9.37
C ARG A 107 11.10 -3.46 8.81
N ARG A 108 11.18 -3.35 7.48
CA ARG A 108 12.06 -2.38 6.78
C ARG A 108 13.53 -2.49 7.21
N GLY A 109 14.03 -3.71 7.42
CA GLY A 109 15.41 -3.98 7.80
C GLY A 109 15.72 -3.82 9.30
N LEU A 110 14.76 -3.41 10.13
CA LEU A 110 14.87 -3.40 11.59
C LEU A 110 14.05 -4.56 12.18
N ALA A 111 14.43 -5.03 13.38
CA ALA A 111 13.63 -5.97 14.12
C ALA A 111 12.22 -5.41 14.33
N SER A 112 11.19 -6.23 14.09
CA SER A 112 9.79 -5.82 14.25
C SER A 112 9.45 -5.59 15.73
N ALA A 113 8.38 -4.83 16.00
CA ALA A 113 8.01 -4.46 17.37
C ALA A 113 7.65 -5.68 18.22
N ASN A 114 6.99 -6.68 17.65
CA ASN A 114 6.66 -7.94 18.32
C ASN A 114 7.91 -8.73 18.76
N VAL A 115 9.01 -8.69 18.00
CA VAL A 115 10.29 -9.33 18.37
C VAL A 115 10.96 -8.58 19.52
N VAL A 116 10.94 -7.25 19.50
CA VAL A 116 11.64 -6.42 20.51
C VAL A 116 10.89 -6.34 21.83
N TRP A 117 9.56 -6.18 21.81
CA TRP A 117 8.72 -5.93 22.99
C TRP A 117 7.64 -6.99 23.24
N GLY A 118 7.54 -7.99 22.38
CA GLY A 118 6.53 -9.06 22.46
C GLY A 118 5.20 -8.70 21.81
N ASN A 119 4.44 -9.73 21.45
CA ASN A 119 3.16 -9.62 20.76
C ASN A 119 2.15 -8.73 21.48
N GLN A 120 2.03 -8.88 22.82
CA GLN A 120 1.08 -8.11 23.62
C GLN A 120 1.34 -6.60 23.53
N ALA A 121 2.59 -6.18 23.59
CA ALA A 121 2.95 -4.77 23.50
C ALA A 121 2.68 -4.21 22.10
N SER A 122 3.01 -4.97 21.05
CA SER A 122 2.74 -4.59 19.66
C SER A 122 1.25 -4.37 19.42
N VAL A 123 0.40 -5.33 19.82
CA VAL A 123 -1.06 -5.24 19.68
C VAL A 123 -1.62 -4.03 20.42
N LEU A 124 -1.29 -3.87 21.72
CA LEU A 124 -1.82 -2.78 22.54
C LEU A 124 -1.38 -1.38 22.05
N VAL A 125 -0.16 -1.25 21.53
CA VAL A 125 0.28 0.03 20.94
C VAL A 125 -0.38 0.26 19.58
N GLY A 126 -0.65 -0.78 18.81
CA GLY A 126 -1.49 -0.70 17.61
C GLY A 126 -2.89 -0.16 17.95
N ASP A 127 -3.55 -0.70 18.97
CA ASP A 127 -4.85 -0.22 19.46
C ASP A 127 -4.79 1.25 19.91
N PHE A 128 -3.72 1.64 20.61
CA PHE A 128 -3.50 3.03 21.00
C PHE A 128 -3.42 3.96 19.78
N LEU A 129 -2.62 3.62 18.76
CA LEU A 129 -2.51 4.43 17.55
C LEU A 129 -3.84 4.49 16.78
N PHE A 130 -4.57 3.39 16.77
CA PHE A 130 -5.91 3.34 16.17
C PHE A 130 -6.88 4.26 16.92
N SER A 131 -6.83 4.28 18.25
CA SER A 131 -7.62 5.21 19.07
C SER A 131 -7.27 6.67 18.78
N ARG A 132 -5.99 7.00 18.59
CA ARG A 132 -5.54 8.35 18.17
C ARG A 132 -6.09 8.75 16.78
N ALA A 133 -6.21 7.80 15.87
CA ALA A 133 -6.86 8.05 14.59
C ALA A 133 -8.33 8.45 14.79
N PHE A 134 -9.07 7.75 15.66
CA PHE A 134 -10.46 8.13 15.99
C PHE A 134 -10.57 9.50 16.64
N GLU A 135 -9.69 9.87 17.57
CA GLU A 135 -9.66 11.21 18.14
C GLU A 135 -9.52 12.28 17.05
N LEU A 136 -8.59 12.10 16.11
CA LEU A 136 -8.40 13.03 14.98
C LEU A 136 -9.61 13.12 14.07
N MET A 137 -10.32 12.00 13.83
CA MET A 137 -11.57 12.00 13.04
C MET A 137 -12.70 12.77 13.75
N VAL A 138 -12.80 12.62 15.08
CA VAL A 138 -13.81 13.32 15.89
C VAL A 138 -13.50 14.81 15.96
N ASP A 139 -12.24 15.18 16.17
CA ASP A 139 -11.79 16.57 16.21
C ASP A 139 -11.99 17.30 14.87
N ASP A 140 -11.92 16.58 13.75
CA ASP A 140 -12.24 17.12 12.43
C ASP A 140 -13.72 17.56 12.32
N GLY A 141 -14.62 16.90 13.01
CA GLY A 141 -16.04 17.25 13.14
C GLY A 141 -16.90 16.92 11.90
N SER A 142 -16.34 16.35 10.84
CA SER A 142 -17.09 15.96 9.64
C SER A 142 -17.56 14.50 9.74
N LEU A 143 -18.88 14.31 9.72
CA LEU A 143 -19.46 12.96 9.69
C LEU A 143 -19.13 12.20 8.40
N ASP A 144 -18.93 12.89 7.28
CA ASP A 144 -18.57 12.26 6.02
C ASP A 144 -17.12 11.75 6.05
N VAL A 145 -16.19 12.53 6.59
CA VAL A 145 -14.82 12.10 6.84
C VAL A 145 -14.78 10.91 7.81
N LEU A 146 -15.51 11.01 8.93
CA LEU A 146 -15.62 9.92 9.91
C LEU A 146 -16.15 8.64 9.26
N ARG A 147 -17.19 8.74 8.43
CA ARG A 147 -17.78 7.61 7.71
C ARG A 147 -16.77 6.96 6.76
N VAL A 148 -16.03 7.75 5.97
CA VAL A 148 -15.04 7.23 5.03
C VAL A 148 -13.92 6.48 5.75
N LEU A 149 -13.34 7.07 6.81
CA LEU A 149 -12.20 6.46 7.52
C LEU A 149 -12.60 5.29 8.40
N SER A 150 -13.75 5.35 9.09
CA SER A 150 -14.24 4.23 9.89
C SER A 150 -14.65 3.05 9.01
N SER A 151 -15.31 3.31 7.86
CA SER A 151 -15.60 2.27 6.88
C SER A 151 -14.33 1.65 6.30
N ALA A 152 -13.33 2.47 5.95
CA ALA A 152 -12.04 1.96 5.48
C ALA A 152 -11.38 1.05 6.52
N SER A 153 -11.41 1.45 7.80
CA SER A 153 -10.86 0.67 8.90
C SER A 153 -11.57 -0.68 9.07
N SER A 154 -12.91 -0.71 8.96
CA SER A 154 -13.70 -1.96 9.01
C SER A 154 -13.33 -2.89 7.84
N VAL A 155 -13.29 -2.34 6.62
CA VAL A 155 -12.97 -3.12 5.42
C VAL A 155 -11.54 -3.68 5.47
N ILE A 156 -10.58 -2.92 6.02
CA ILE A 156 -9.21 -3.41 6.22
C ILE A 156 -9.20 -4.59 7.19
N ALA A 157 -9.89 -4.47 8.34
CA ALA A 157 -9.95 -5.55 9.32
C ALA A 157 -10.65 -6.81 8.74
N GLU A 158 -11.72 -6.63 7.96
CA GLU A 158 -12.36 -7.73 7.23
C GLU A 158 -11.40 -8.39 6.24
N GLY A 159 -10.61 -7.59 5.51
CA GLY A 159 -9.59 -8.05 4.57
C GLY A 159 -8.49 -8.88 5.24
N GLU A 160 -8.04 -8.48 6.44
CA GLU A 160 -7.08 -9.25 7.25
C GLU A 160 -7.65 -10.62 7.64
N VAL A 161 -8.89 -10.65 8.15
CA VAL A 161 -9.55 -11.91 8.48
C VAL A 161 -9.77 -12.78 7.23
N GLN A 162 -10.14 -12.18 6.10
CA GLN A 162 -10.29 -12.89 4.83
C GLN A 162 -8.97 -13.50 4.36
N GLN A 163 -7.85 -12.78 4.51
CA GLN A 163 -6.52 -13.30 4.17
C GLN A 163 -6.20 -14.59 4.94
N LEU A 164 -6.57 -14.70 6.22
CA LEU A 164 -6.38 -15.93 7.00
C LEU A 164 -7.11 -17.14 6.39
N THR A 165 -8.23 -16.92 5.70
CA THR A 165 -9.00 -18.00 5.05
C THR A 165 -8.45 -18.39 3.67
N THR A 166 -7.62 -17.54 3.07
CA THR A 166 -7.01 -17.75 1.74
C THR A 166 -5.54 -18.15 1.82
N SER A 167 -4.88 -17.90 2.93
CA SER A 167 -3.50 -18.32 3.17
C SER A 167 -3.39 -19.85 3.14
N ASN A 168 -2.29 -20.35 2.61
CA ASN A 168 -1.98 -21.77 2.49
C ASN A 168 -3.05 -22.60 1.73
N ASN A 169 -3.82 -21.98 0.84
CA ASN A 169 -4.84 -22.66 0.04
C ASN A 169 -4.61 -22.41 -1.46
N THR A 170 -3.97 -23.35 -2.15
CA THR A 170 -3.65 -23.22 -3.58
C THR A 170 -4.88 -23.20 -4.50
N GLU A 171 -6.05 -23.59 -4.02
CA GLU A 171 -7.32 -23.45 -4.74
C GLU A 171 -7.87 -22.01 -4.70
N THR A 172 -7.24 -21.11 -3.94
CA THR A 172 -7.58 -19.68 -3.92
C THR A 172 -7.54 -19.09 -5.31
N GLY A 173 -8.68 -18.55 -5.73
CA GLY A 173 -8.83 -17.97 -7.06
C GLY A 173 -8.42 -16.50 -7.11
N GLU A 174 -8.19 -16.02 -8.32
CA GLU A 174 -7.86 -14.62 -8.58
C GLU A 174 -8.89 -13.64 -7.99
N THR A 175 -10.19 -13.97 -8.03
CA THR A 175 -11.24 -13.12 -7.46
C THR A 175 -11.04 -12.92 -5.95
N ALA A 176 -10.81 -14.00 -5.20
CA ALA A 176 -10.58 -13.94 -3.76
C ALA A 176 -9.30 -13.17 -3.43
N TYR A 177 -8.21 -13.39 -4.16
CA TYR A 177 -6.97 -12.61 -4.04
C TYR A 177 -7.23 -11.11 -4.28
N MET A 178 -7.96 -10.76 -5.35
CA MET A 178 -8.28 -9.36 -5.66
C MET A 178 -9.14 -8.70 -4.58
N GLU A 179 -10.04 -9.43 -3.95
CA GLU A 179 -10.82 -8.93 -2.80
C GLU A 179 -9.93 -8.64 -1.60
N VAL A 180 -8.99 -9.53 -1.27
CA VAL A 180 -8.02 -9.31 -0.19
C VAL A 180 -7.19 -8.06 -0.44
N ILE A 181 -6.55 -7.90 -1.60
CA ILE A 181 -5.70 -6.72 -1.85
C ILE A 181 -6.48 -5.41 -1.95
N ARG A 182 -7.74 -5.46 -2.41
CA ARG A 182 -8.64 -4.30 -2.39
C ARG A 182 -8.93 -3.86 -0.96
N SER A 183 -9.28 -4.80 -0.10
CA SER A 183 -9.65 -4.53 1.28
C SER A 183 -8.43 -4.16 2.13
N LYS A 184 -7.41 -5.00 2.15
CA LYS A 184 -6.23 -4.83 3.01
C LYS A 184 -5.36 -3.63 2.62
N THR A 185 -5.12 -3.45 1.31
CA THR A 185 -4.13 -2.46 0.83
C THR A 185 -4.78 -1.26 0.17
N ALA A 186 -5.66 -1.47 -0.82
CA ALA A 186 -6.15 -0.40 -1.68
C ALA A 186 -7.18 0.49 -0.98
N GLN A 187 -7.94 -0.03 -0.02
CA GLN A 187 -8.98 0.70 0.67
C GLN A 187 -8.45 1.97 1.38
N LEU A 188 -7.29 1.89 2.01
CA LEU A 188 -6.72 3.06 2.68
C LEU A 188 -6.15 4.10 1.70
N PHE A 189 -5.65 3.68 0.54
CA PHE A 189 -5.28 4.60 -0.55
C PHE A 189 -6.51 5.33 -1.10
N SER A 190 -7.60 4.60 -1.29
CA SER A 190 -8.89 5.12 -1.72
C SER A 190 -9.42 6.18 -0.75
N ALA A 191 -9.50 5.85 0.54
CA ALA A 191 -9.93 6.75 1.59
C ALA A 191 -9.02 7.99 1.70
N ALA A 192 -7.70 7.83 1.63
CA ALA A 192 -6.72 8.92 1.68
C ALA A 192 -6.94 9.95 0.57
N CYS A 193 -7.23 9.51 -0.66
CA CYS A 193 -7.49 10.40 -1.78
C CYS A 193 -8.89 11.05 -1.68
N ARG A 194 -9.92 10.27 -1.33
CA ARG A 194 -11.30 10.74 -1.20
C ARG A 194 -11.44 11.85 -0.15
N ILE A 195 -10.74 11.73 0.98
CA ILE A 195 -10.73 12.77 2.03
C ILE A 195 -10.25 14.11 1.46
N GLY A 196 -9.31 14.12 0.51
CA GLY A 196 -8.85 15.33 -0.13
C GLY A 196 -9.98 16.14 -0.79
N ALA A 197 -10.92 15.46 -1.46
CA ALA A 197 -12.11 16.09 -2.03
C ALA A 197 -13.10 16.53 -0.94
N LEU A 198 -13.32 15.69 0.07
CA LEU A 198 -14.26 15.99 1.17
C LEU A 198 -13.86 17.24 1.97
N VAL A 199 -12.59 17.42 2.30
CA VAL A 199 -12.14 18.62 3.04
C VAL A 199 -12.24 19.90 2.21
N ALA A 200 -12.29 19.77 0.89
CA ALA A 200 -12.42 20.88 -0.06
C ALA A 200 -13.88 21.10 -0.51
N ASP A 201 -14.83 20.40 0.09
CA ASP A 201 -16.28 20.47 -0.24
C ASP A 201 -16.55 20.31 -1.76
N ARG A 202 -15.86 19.35 -2.40
CA ARG A 202 -15.96 19.14 -3.85
C ARG A 202 -17.21 18.33 -4.22
N PRO A 203 -17.73 18.51 -5.46
CA PRO A 203 -18.84 17.72 -5.97
C PRO A 203 -18.55 16.21 -5.92
N LYS A 204 -19.60 15.42 -5.75
CA LYS A 204 -19.50 13.96 -5.65
C LYS A 204 -18.72 13.31 -6.80
N VAL A 205 -18.81 13.85 -8.01
CA VAL A 205 -18.05 13.34 -9.18
C VAL A 205 -16.54 13.43 -8.99
N GLU A 206 -16.02 14.47 -8.35
CA GLU A 206 -14.59 14.60 -8.06
C GLU A 206 -14.19 13.73 -6.87
N GLU A 207 -15.06 13.60 -5.87
CA GLU A 207 -14.87 12.67 -4.76
C GLU A 207 -14.75 11.23 -5.27
N ASP A 208 -15.67 10.80 -6.16
CA ASP A 208 -15.67 9.45 -6.75
C ASP A 208 -14.47 9.20 -7.66
N ALA A 209 -14.00 10.22 -8.36
CA ALA A 209 -12.80 10.13 -9.19
C ALA A 209 -11.54 9.92 -8.34
N LEU A 210 -11.39 10.66 -7.23
CA LEU A 210 -10.26 10.48 -6.31
C LEU A 210 -10.34 9.15 -5.54
N GLU A 211 -11.54 8.70 -5.18
CA GLU A 211 -11.76 7.37 -4.62
C GLU A 211 -11.32 6.28 -5.60
N THR A 212 -11.74 6.38 -6.87
CA THR A 212 -11.37 5.45 -7.94
C THR A 212 -9.86 5.47 -8.22
N TYR A 213 -9.26 6.66 -8.27
CA TYR A 213 -7.81 6.81 -8.42
C TYR A 213 -7.06 6.09 -7.30
N GLY A 214 -7.41 6.37 -6.04
CA GLY A 214 -6.75 5.80 -4.87
C GLY A 214 -6.89 4.27 -4.82
N MET A 215 -8.09 3.75 -5.09
CA MET A 215 -8.36 2.30 -5.14
C MET A 215 -7.48 1.61 -6.18
N ASN A 216 -7.44 2.11 -7.39
CA ASN A 216 -6.70 1.46 -8.48
C ASN A 216 -5.18 1.64 -8.35
N LEU A 217 -4.71 2.76 -7.77
CA LEU A 217 -3.30 2.92 -7.40
C LEU A 217 -2.88 1.92 -6.31
N GLY A 218 -3.72 1.71 -5.29
CA GLY A 218 -3.45 0.75 -4.22
C GLY A 218 -3.38 -0.70 -4.74
N ILE A 219 -4.27 -1.08 -5.66
CA ILE A 219 -4.22 -2.37 -6.36
C ILE A 219 -2.93 -2.50 -7.17
N THR A 220 -2.60 -1.47 -7.98
CA THR A 220 -1.35 -1.43 -8.76
C THR A 220 -0.13 -1.61 -7.86
N PHE A 221 -0.10 -0.89 -6.74
CA PHE A 221 0.99 -0.96 -5.76
C PHE A 221 1.17 -2.38 -5.22
N GLN A 222 0.08 -3.07 -4.83
CA GLN A 222 0.17 -4.42 -4.27
C GLN A 222 0.57 -5.45 -5.31
N LEU A 223 -0.02 -5.40 -6.52
CA LEU A 223 0.35 -6.32 -7.62
C LEU A 223 1.85 -6.24 -7.96
N ILE A 224 2.41 -5.04 -7.94
CA ILE A 224 3.84 -4.84 -8.17
C ILE A 224 4.66 -5.33 -6.98
N ASP A 225 4.22 -5.09 -5.74
CA ASP A 225 4.93 -5.54 -4.53
C ASP A 225 5.02 -7.07 -4.49
N ASP A 226 3.92 -7.78 -4.74
CA ASP A 226 3.86 -9.24 -4.81
C ASP A 226 4.72 -9.81 -5.95
N THR A 227 4.83 -9.09 -7.06
CA THR A 227 5.70 -9.50 -8.19
C THR A 227 7.17 -9.29 -7.86
N LEU A 228 7.49 -8.19 -7.15
CA LEU A 228 8.85 -7.88 -6.73
C LEU A 228 9.40 -8.88 -5.75
N ASP A 229 8.57 -9.49 -4.92
CA ASP A 229 9.01 -10.50 -3.95
C ASP A 229 9.71 -11.70 -4.62
N TYR A 230 9.38 -11.98 -5.87
CA TYR A 230 10.02 -13.04 -6.69
C TYR A 230 11.07 -12.52 -7.67
N SER A 231 11.48 -11.26 -7.59
CA SER A 231 12.42 -10.65 -8.54
C SER A 231 13.81 -10.42 -7.94
N ALA A 232 14.88 -10.61 -8.75
CA ALA A 232 16.26 -10.34 -8.35
C ALA A 232 16.50 -8.87 -7.92
N LYS A 233 15.62 -7.92 -8.29
CA LYS A 233 15.69 -6.52 -7.85
C LYS A 233 15.49 -6.35 -6.34
N GLN A 234 14.72 -7.22 -5.70
CA GLN A 234 14.53 -7.20 -4.26
C GLN A 234 15.85 -7.34 -3.52
N ALA A 235 16.72 -8.24 -3.99
CA ALA A 235 18.07 -8.42 -3.44
C ALA A 235 18.92 -7.13 -3.50
N THR A 236 18.80 -6.34 -4.57
CA THR A 236 19.52 -5.06 -4.69
C THR A 236 18.99 -3.97 -3.76
N LEU A 237 17.76 -4.12 -3.26
CA LEU A 237 17.12 -3.24 -2.29
C LEU A 237 17.37 -3.67 -0.82
N GLY A 238 18.17 -4.73 -0.60
CA GLY A 238 18.51 -5.23 0.74
C GLY A 238 17.38 -5.98 1.44
N LYS A 239 16.39 -6.48 0.70
CA LYS A 239 15.30 -7.34 1.19
C LYS A 239 15.58 -8.79 0.80
N SER A 240 15.10 -9.76 1.59
CA SER A 240 15.07 -11.17 1.20
C SER A 240 14.12 -11.36 0.01
N ILE A 241 14.46 -12.30 -0.88
CA ILE A 241 13.59 -12.71 -1.99
C ILE A 241 12.72 -13.86 -1.49
N GLY A 242 11.41 -13.86 -1.85
CA GLY A 242 10.50 -14.97 -1.60
C GLY A 242 10.00 -15.06 -0.17
N ASP A 243 9.82 -13.93 0.52
CA ASP A 243 9.20 -13.91 1.85
C ASP A 243 7.76 -14.42 1.75
N ASP A 244 6.98 -13.99 0.74
CA ASP A 244 5.63 -14.48 0.50
C ASP A 244 5.58 -15.99 0.24
N PHE A 245 6.60 -16.54 -0.45
CA PHE A 245 6.71 -17.98 -0.67
C PHE A 245 6.94 -18.74 0.65
N ARG A 246 7.87 -18.26 1.49
CA ARG A 246 8.17 -18.87 2.80
C ARG A 246 6.98 -18.86 3.72
N ASP A 247 6.19 -17.78 3.69
CA ASP A 247 4.99 -17.60 4.49
C ASP A 247 3.78 -18.38 3.93
N GLY A 248 3.90 -19.03 2.75
CA GLY A 248 2.81 -19.73 2.10
C GLY A 248 1.69 -18.82 1.59
N LYS A 249 1.99 -17.55 1.29
CA LYS A 249 1.03 -16.59 0.75
C LYS A 249 0.66 -16.89 -0.70
N ILE A 250 -0.63 -16.96 -0.99
CA ILE A 250 -1.15 -17.25 -2.31
C ILE A 250 -1.37 -15.94 -3.08
N THR A 251 -0.27 -15.41 -3.64
CA THR A 251 -0.27 -14.18 -4.43
C THR A 251 -0.56 -14.42 -5.91
N LEU A 252 -0.84 -13.37 -6.68
CA LEU A 252 -1.22 -13.52 -8.08
C LEU A 252 -0.22 -14.31 -8.93
N PRO A 253 1.11 -14.11 -8.82
CA PRO A 253 2.08 -14.95 -9.53
C PRO A 253 1.94 -16.44 -9.24
N VAL A 254 1.70 -16.82 -7.99
CA VAL A 254 1.44 -18.21 -7.57
C VAL A 254 0.16 -18.73 -8.21
N ILE A 255 -0.95 -18.00 -8.08
CA ILE A 255 -2.26 -18.36 -8.66
C ILE A 255 -2.14 -18.67 -10.15
N LEU A 256 -1.46 -17.80 -10.88
CA LEU A 256 -1.29 -17.95 -12.33
C LEU A 256 -0.41 -19.16 -12.68
N ALA A 257 0.70 -19.36 -11.95
CA ALA A 257 1.60 -20.49 -12.16
C ALA A 257 0.91 -21.82 -11.82
N PHE A 258 0.19 -21.90 -10.69
CA PHE A 258 -0.57 -23.08 -10.27
C PHE A 258 -1.63 -23.47 -11.29
N ARG A 259 -2.44 -22.51 -11.76
CA ARG A 259 -3.51 -22.76 -12.73
C ARG A 259 -3.02 -23.24 -14.09
N ARG A 260 -1.86 -22.73 -14.53
CA ARG A 260 -1.24 -23.07 -15.82
C ARG A 260 -0.37 -24.32 -15.75
N GLY A 261 -0.03 -24.74 -14.54
CA GLY A 261 0.83 -25.88 -14.25
C GLY A 261 0.17 -27.22 -14.51
N ASN A 262 1.01 -28.23 -14.79
CA ASN A 262 0.62 -29.65 -14.85
C ASN A 262 0.49 -30.26 -13.44
N ASP A 263 0.05 -31.53 -13.36
CA ASP A 263 -0.20 -32.20 -12.09
C ASP A 263 1.04 -32.28 -11.17
N LYS A 264 2.25 -32.46 -11.73
CA LYS A 264 3.49 -32.50 -10.94
C LYS A 264 3.80 -31.13 -10.35
N GLU A 265 3.62 -30.08 -11.11
CA GLU A 265 3.82 -28.69 -10.69
C GLU A 265 2.79 -28.29 -9.63
N ARG A 266 1.53 -28.72 -9.78
CA ARG A 266 0.49 -28.50 -8.77
C ARG A 266 0.81 -29.23 -7.47
N THR A 267 1.33 -30.47 -7.54
CA THR A 267 1.79 -31.21 -6.37
C THR A 267 2.94 -30.47 -5.65
N PHE A 268 3.87 -29.88 -6.42
CA PHE A 268 4.92 -29.03 -5.86
C PHE A 268 4.34 -27.85 -5.07
N TRP A 269 3.41 -27.09 -5.70
CA TRP A 269 2.79 -25.94 -5.06
C TRP A 269 2.00 -26.32 -3.79
N LYS A 270 1.30 -27.46 -3.77
CA LYS A 270 0.58 -27.94 -2.59
C LYS A 270 1.55 -28.26 -1.46
N ARG A 271 2.58 -29.06 -1.71
CA ARG A 271 3.59 -29.38 -0.72
C ARG A 271 4.25 -28.13 -0.12
N THR A 272 4.62 -27.18 -0.96
CA THR A 272 5.40 -25.99 -0.51
C THR A 272 4.55 -24.91 0.14
N LEU A 273 3.29 -24.71 -0.29
CA LEU A 273 2.46 -23.60 0.16
C LEU A 273 1.29 -24.02 1.07
N GLU A 274 0.74 -25.24 0.93
CA GLU A 274 -0.31 -25.73 1.83
C GLU A 274 0.29 -26.48 3.02
N GLU A 275 1.27 -27.37 2.78
CA GLU A 275 1.89 -28.20 3.81
C GLU A 275 3.11 -27.51 4.44
N LEU A 276 3.59 -26.41 3.83
CA LEU A 276 4.80 -25.67 4.21
C LEU A 276 6.08 -26.53 4.28
N GLU A 277 6.06 -27.67 3.58
CA GLU A 277 7.23 -28.53 3.45
C GLU A 277 8.18 -27.98 2.37
N GLN A 278 9.07 -27.07 2.78
CA GLN A 278 9.99 -26.35 1.89
C GLN A 278 11.44 -26.78 2.11
N THR A 279 12.19 -26.83 1.01
CA THR A 279 13.62 -27.03 0.96
C THR A 279 14.33 -25.77 0.44
N GLU A 280 15.66 -25.69 0.57
CA GLU A 280 16.45 -24.53 0.12
C GLU A 280 16.31 -24.27 -1.39
N ASP A 281 16.10 -25.31 -2.21
CA ASP A 281 16.01 -25.20 -3.66
C ASP A 281 14.59 -24.86 -4.16
N ASP A 282 13.56 -24.97 -3.32
CA ASP A 282 12.17 -24.85 -3.74
C ASP A 282 11.80 -23.43 -4.21
N LEU A 283 12.37 -22.39 -3.59
CA LEU A 283 12.15 -21.01 -4.04
C LEU A 283 12.68 -20.80 -5.47
N ALA A 284 13.86 -21.32 -5.78
CA ALA A 284 14.43 -21.20 -7.11
C ALA A 284 13.54 -21.91 -8.15
N TYR A 285 13.03 -23.09 -7.81
CA TYR A 285 12.11 -23.83 -8.68
C TYR A 285 10.75 -23.13 -8.82
N ALA A 286 10.23 -22.52 -7.75
CA ALA A 286 9.02 -21.70 -7.81
C ALA A 286 9.16 -20.53 -8.80
N ILE A 287 10.27 -19.80 -8.74
CA ILE A 287 10.59 -18.70 -9.67
C ILE A 287 10.71 -19.22 -11.11
N GLU A 288 11.34 -20.38 -11.33
CA GLU A 288 11.43 -21.02 -12.64
C GLU A 288 10.03 -21.33 -13.20
N LEU A 289 9.14 -21.91 -12.40
CA LEU A 289 7.76 -22.20 -12.78
C LEU A 289 6.98 -20.93 -13.11
N MET A 290 7.11 -19.88 -12.31
CA MET A 290 6.48 -18.58 -12.59
C MET A 290 6.96 -18.00 -13.93
N GLY A 291 8.26 -18.09 -14.21
CA GLY A 291 8.84 -17.68 -15.50
C GLY A 291 8.32 -18.54 -16.65
N LYS A 292 8.33 -19.87 -16.51
CA LYS A 292 7.84 -20.83 -17.51
C LYS A 292 6.40 -20.55 -17.91
N HIS A 293 5.56 -20.19 -16.96
CA HIS A 293 4.14 -19.92 -17.19
C HIS A 293 3.82 -18.44 -17.46
N GLY A 294 4.82 -17.56 -17.54
CA GLY A 294 4.64 -16.12 -17.77
C GLY A 294 3.81 -15.43 -16.68
N ALA A 295 3.85 -15.96 -15.44
CA ALA A 295 2.99 -15.50 -14.36
C ALA A 295 3.40 -14.11 -13.83
N LEU A 296 4.70 -13.84 -13.72
CA LEU A 296 5.22 -12.54 -13.30
C LEU A 296 4.88 -11.44 -14.32
N GLU A 297 5.11 -11.70 -15.61
CA GLU A 297 4.78 -10.73 -16.67
C GLU A 297 3.29 -10.41 -16.72
N ASP A 298 2.45 -11.42 -16.49
CA ASP A 298 0.99 -11.26 -16.52
C ASP A 298 0.49 -10.48 -15.30
N ALA A 299 1.09 -10.68 -14.14
CA ALA A 299 0.83 -9.88 -12.95
C ALA A 299 1.19 -8.40 -13.17
N VAL A 300 2.34 -8.12 -13.81
CA VAL A 300 2.74 -6.74 -14.19
C VAL A 300 1.77 -6.13 -15.21
N LYS A 301 1.30 -6.90 -16.22
CA LYS A 301 0.29 -6.40 -17.16
C LYS A 301 -1.01 -6.01 -16.47
N ARG A 302 -1.42 -6.76 -15.45
CA ARG A 302 -2.60 -6.40 -14.65
C ARG A 302 -2.37 -5.15 -13.83
N ALA A 303 -1.18 -4.97 -13.24
CA ALA A 303 -0.82 -3.73 -12.58
C ALA A 303 -0.90 -2.52 -13.53
N HIS A 304 -0.41 -2.65 -14.76
CA HIS A 304 -0.58 -1.63 -15.81
C HIS A 304 -2.04 -1.32 -16.10
N HIS A 305 -2.90 -2.34 -16.16
CA HIS A 305 -4.34 -2.15 -16.40
C HIS A 305 -4.99 -1.30 -15.29
N TYR A 306 -4.73 -1.63 -14.01
CA TYR A 306 -5.25 -0.84 -12.90
C TYR A 306 -4.61 0.56 -12.82
N GLY A 307 -3.33 0.69 -13.14
CA GLY A 307 -2.68 1.98 -13.29
C GLY A 307 -3.31 2.86 -14.38
N ALA A 308 -3.75 2.27 -15.50
CA ALA A 308 -4.49 2.99 -16.54
C ALA A 308 -5.86 3.47 -16.04
N ILE A 309 -6.61 2.65 -15.30
CA ILE A 309 -7.89 3.07 -14.69
C ILE A 309 -7.66 4.22 -13.70
N ALA A 310 -6.62 4.15 -12.87
CA ALA A 310 -6.27 5.25 -11.96
C ALA A 310 -5.96 6.54 -12.74
N ARG A 311 -5.23 6.44 -13.84
CA ARG A 311 -4.91 7.59 -14.71
C ARG A 311 -6.15 8.19 -15.36
N ASP A 312 -7.05 7.35 -15.87
CA ASP A 312 -8.29 7.78 -16.51
C ASP A 312 -9.21 8.52 -15.53
N ALA A 313 -9.27 8.08 -14.27
CA ALA A 313 -10.03 8.75 -13.22
C ALA A 313 -9.57 10.20 -12.99
N MET A 314 -8.30 10.52 -13.27
CA MET A 314 -7.78 11.89 -13.16
C MET A 314 -8.19 12.80 -14.34
N GLY A 315 -8.85 12.26 -15.36
CA GLY A 315 -9.24 12.99 -16.57
C GLY A 315 -10.16 14.19 -16.34
N ILE A 316 -10.95 14.17 -15.26
CA ILE A 316 -11.89 15.27 -14.94
C ILE A 316 -11.22 16.48 -14.30
N PHE A 317 -10.01 16.35 -13.79
CA PHE A 317 -9.27 17.44 -13.15
C PHE A 317 -8.45 18.23 -14.17
N GLU A 318 -8.32 19.53 -13.94
CA GLU A 318 -7.46 20.39 -14.75
C GLU A 318 -6.00 20.00 -14.65
N ASP A 319 -5.24 20.24 -15.70
CA ASP A 319 -3.79 19.99 -15.71
C ASP A 319 -3.07 20.94 -14.76
N GLY A 320 -2.19 20.39 -13.95
CA GLY A 320 -1.45 21.13 -12.95
C GLY A 320 -0.40 20.25 -12.26
N PRO A 321 0.42 20.84 -11.39
CA PRO A 321 1.48 20.11 -10.71
C PRO A 321 0.93 19.03 -9.78
N GLU A 322 -0.22 19.24 -9.13
CA GLU A 322 -0.85 18.25 -8.24
C GLU A 322 -1.35 17.04 -9.01
N LYS A 323 -2.06 17.24 -10.13
CA LYS A 323 -2.49 16.17 -11.03
C LYS A 323 -1.29 15.40 -11.58
N LYS A 324 -0.26 16.13 -12.02
CA LYS A 324 0.97 15.50 -12.51
C LYS A 324 1.64 14.66 -11.43
N ALA A 325 1.73 15.14 -10.18
CA ALA A 325 2.32 14.40 -9.08
C ALA A 325 1.56 13.09 -8.78
N LEU A 326 0.22 13.09 -8.86
CA LEU A 326 -0.60 11.90 -8.70
C LEU A 326 -0.42 10.92 -9.89
N ILE A 327 -0.28 11.42 -11.11
CA ILE A 327 0.03 10.58 -12.27
C ILE A 327 1.44 9.99 -12.16
N ASP A 328 2.45 10.79 -11.79
CA ASP A 328 3.83 10.33 -11.60
C ASP A 328 3.92 9.23 -10.51
N ALA A 329 3.02 9.25 -9.50
CA ALA A 329 2.94 8.21 -8.50
C ALA A 329 2.50 6.85 -9.07
N ILE A 330 1.63 6.82 -10.09
CA ILE A 330 1.26 5.59 -10.80
C ILE A 330 2.49 5.01 -11.49
N ASP A 331 3.19 5.85 -12.27
CA ASP A 331 4.39 5.45 -13.01
C ASP A 331 5.49 4.97 -12.05
N PHE A 332 5.69 5.67 -10.92
CA PHE A 332 6.60 5.25 -9.87
C PHE A 332 6.26 3.87 -9.28
N CYS A 333 4.98 3.55 -9.07
CA CYS A 333 4.59 2.23 -8.57
C CYS A 333 4.91 1.13 -9.58
N ILE A 334 4.64 1.36 -10.87
CA ILE A 334 4.82 0.37 -11.95
C ILE A 334 6.31 0.15 -12.26
N ASP A 335 7.09 1.22 -12.37
CA ASP A 335 8.51 1.15 -12.75
C ASP A 335 9.40 0.47 -11.68
N ARG A 336 8.88 0.27 -10.47
CA ARG A 336 9.56 -0.55 -9.47
C ARG A 336 9.74 -2.00 -9.93
N ALA A 337 8.89 -2.49 -10.84
CA ALA A 337 8.98 -3.85 -11.37
C ALA A 337 10.14 -4.04 -12.40
N TYR A 338 10.66 -2.95 -12.97
CA TYR A 338 11.70 -2.95 -14.01
C TYR A 338 13.07 -2.37 -13.50
#